data_6c43817624603abe9a9847d1518517d7
#
_entry.id   6c43817624603abe9a9847d1518517d7
#
_cell.length_a   1.000
_cell.length_b   1.000
_cell.length_c   1.000
_cell.angle_alpha   90.00
_cell.angle_beta   90.00
_cell.angle_gamma   90.00
#
_symmetry.space_group_name_H-M   'P 1'
#
loop_
_entity.id
_entity.type
_entity.pdbx_description
1 polymer ?
#
loop_
_entity_poly.entity_id
_entity_poly.type
_entity_poly.pdbx_seq_one_letter_code
_entity_poly.pdbx_strand_id
1 'polypeptide(L)'
;MAAPSDNWIRTPSTNLLGHTGEGVIIDIGTGDGRYVYQSARQNPNKFYIGIDPNARPLEKISEKIHRKLAKGGAPNLLFIQAAVEDLPSELDGVADELHVHFPWGSLLRAVATGDVAVLRNLRRICATGALLEVVIGLDPVRDQSEMERLGLTQLSLEFVDRQLIPNYAAAGFQTIERGVFTASEWPELNTSWAKRLDRNERRAITYIIAQAG
;
A
#
# COMPACT_ATOMS: atom_id res chain seq x y z
N MET A 1 -27.22 -22.80 -11.72
CA MET A 1 -26.11 -22.16 -10.98
C MET A 1 -24.82 -22.66 -11.61
N ALA A 2 -24.18 -21.87 -12.44
CA ALA A 2 -22.89 -22.20 -13.04
C ALA A 2 -21.80 -21.77 -12.04
N ALA A 3 -20.83 -22.67 -11.76
CA ALA A 3 -19.68 -22.37 -10.96
C ALA A 3 -18.84 -21.28 -11.64
N PRO A 4 -18.18 -20.37 -10.89
CA PRO A 4 -17.27 -19.42 -11.47
C PRO A 4 -16.10 -20.18 -12.08
N SER A 5 -15.80 -19.88 -13.33
CA SER A 5 -14.70 -20.49 -14.07
C SER A 5 -13.35 -20.12 -13.45
N ASP A 6 -12.62 -21.12 -13.00
CA ASP A 6 -11.23 -21.07 -12.51
C ASP A 6 -10.24 -20.72 -13.64
N ASN A 7 -10.30 -19.51 -14.16
CA ASN A 7 -9.37 -19.05 -15.18
C ASN A 7 -8.69 -17.73 -14.76
N TRP A 8 -8.16 -17.69 -13.54
CA TRP A 8 -7.36 -16.60 -13.00
C TRP A 8 -5.84 -16.84 -13.14
N ILE A 9 -5.44 -17.60 -14.14
CA ILE A 9 -4.03 -17.64 -14.51
C ILE A 9 -3.74 -16.37 -15.30
N ARG A 10 -3.41 -15.30 -14.60
CA ARG A 10 -2.78 -14.15 -15.21
C ARG A 10 -1.38 -14.55 -15.65
N THR A 11 -1.10 -14.35 -16.93
CA THR A 11 0.28 -14.27 -17.39
C THR A 11 0.90 -13.08 -16.68
N PRO A 12 1.91 -13.26 -15.81
CA PRO A 12 2.58 -12.13 -15.19
C PRO A 12 3.04 -11.17 -16.28
N SER A 13 3.02 -9.87 -15.99
CA SER A 13 3.61 -8.86 -16.87
C SER A 13 5.12 -9.07 -16.87
N THR A 14 5.56 -10.10 -17.58
CA THR A 14 6.89 -10.73 -17.51
C THR A 14 8.00 -9.85 -18.07
N ASN A 15 7.67 -8.73 -18.71
CA ASN A 15 8.63 -8.02 -19.55
C ASN A 15 9.46 -6.96 -18.82
N LEU A 16 9.03 -6.44 -17.67
CA LEU A 16 9.78 -5.38 -16.98
C LEU A 16 10.85 -5.88 -16.02
N LEU A 17 10.64 -7.03 -15.39
CA LEU A 17 11.52 -7.49 -14.31
C LEU A 17 12.08 -8.90 -14.49
N GLY A 18 11.70 -9.61 -15.57
CA GLY A 18 12.15 -11.00 -15.79
C GLY A 18 11.71 -11.97 -14.68
N HIS A 19 10.79 -11.55 -13.81
CA HIS A 19 10.31 -12.33 -12.67
C HIS A 19 9.13 -13.20 -13.09
N THR A 20 9.24 -14.51 -12.86
CA THR A 20 8.20 -15.51 -13.16
C THR A 20 7.46 -15.96 -11.90
N GLY A 21 7.34 -15.06 -10.90
CA GLY A 21 6.78 -15.39 -9.59
C GLY A 21 5.25 -15.28 -9.49
N GLU A 22 4.73 -15.54 -8.30
CA GLU A 22 3.29 -15.59 -7.96
C GLU A 22 2.61 -14.22 -7.82
N GLY A 23 3.22 -13.15 -8.32
CA GLY A 23 2.65 -11.80 -8.34
C GLY A 23 3.62 -10.70 -7.91
N VAL A 24 3.23 -9.47 -8.22
CA VAL A 24 3.97 -8.24 -7.90
C VAL A 24 3.22 -7.46 -6.85
N ILE A 25 3.89 -7.17 -5.74
CA ILE A 25 3.38 -6.34 -4.65
C ILE A 25 4.08 -4.99 -4.68
N ILE A 26 3.33 -3.90 -4.75
CA ILE A 26 3.86 -2.55 -4.71
C ILE A 26 3.45 -1.88 -3.39
N ASP A 27 4.39 -1.27 -2.68
CA ASP A 27 4.17 -0.50 -1.46
C ASP A 27 4.49 0.98 -1.73
N ILE A 28 3.47 1.82 -1.70
CA ILE A 28 3.56 3.27 -1.93
C ILE A 28 3.75 3.99 -0.60
N GLY A 29 4.78 4.84 -0.53
CA GLY A 29 5.19 5.48 0.71
C GLY A 29 5.95 4.49 1.61
N THR A 30 6.83 3.70 1.01
CA THR A 30 7.52 2.58 1.69
C THR A 30 8.48 3.04 2.82
N GLY A 31 8.75 4.34 2.93
CA GLY A 31 9.55 4.94 3.98
C GLY A 31 10.97 4.38 4.04
N ASP A 32 11.31 3.64 5.11
CA ASP A 32 12.64 3.04 5.27
C ASP A 32 12.80 1.66 4.58
N GLY A 33 11.77 1.20 3.85
CA GLY A 33 11.77 -0.02 3.08
C GLY A 33 11.81 -1.32 3.89
N ARG A 34 11.75 -1.25 5.23
CA ARG A 34 11.86 -2.46 6.07
C ARG A 34 10.71 -3.43 5.88
N TYR A 35 9.51 -2.91 5.67
CA TYR A 35 8.32 -3.74 5.46
C TYR A 35 8.49 -4.61 4.22
N VAL A 36 8.69 -3.98 3.05
CA VAL A 36 8.87 -4.73 1.79
C VAL A 36 10.10 -5.63 1.81
N TYR A 37 11.17 -5.21 2.47
CA TYR A 37 12.38 -6.03 2.63
C TYR A 37 12.11 -7.31 3.44
N GLN A 38 11.39 -7.22 4.55
CA GLN A 38 11.02 -8.38 5.35
C GLN A 38 10.05 -9.29 4.59
N SER A 39 9.05 -8.70 3.93
CA SER A 39 8.07 -9.42 3.12
C SER A 39 8.71 -10.16 1.95
N ALA A 40 9.62 -9.52 1.22
CA ALA A 40 10.35 -10.15 0.12
C ALA A 40 11.19 -11.35 0.57
N ARG A 41 11.82 -11.25 1.73
CA ARG A 41 12.60 -12.36 2.29
C ARG A 41 11.76 -13.53 2.80
N GLN A 42 10.54 -13.26 3.24
CA GLN A 42 9.60 -14.27 3.71
C GLN A 42 8.86 -14.96 2.55
N ASN A 43 8.72 -14.27 1.42
CA ASN A 43 7.96 -14.73 0.26
C ASN A 43 8.82 -14.65 -1.01
N PRO A 44 9.78 -15.58 -1.21
CA PRO A 44 10.73 -15.50 -2.31
C PRO A 44 10.08 -15.70 -3.70
N ASN A 45 8.84 -16.22 -3.75
CA ASN A 45 8.09 -16.43 -4.99
C ASN A 45 7.32 -15.17 -5.45
N LYS A 46 7.20 -14.13 -4.61
CA LYS A 46 6.57 -12.85 -4.97
C LYS A 46 7.64 -11.79 -5.24
N PHE A 47 7.35 -10.85 -6.13
CA PHE A 47 8.22 -9.70 -6.37
C PHE A 47 7.69 -8.47 -5.65
N TYR A 48 8.57 -7.72 -5.02
CA TYR A 48 8.22 -6.54 -4.24
C TYR A 48 8.83 -5.28 -4.83
N ILE A 49 8.05 -4.18 -4.84
CA ILE A 49 8.52 -2.86 -5.23
C ILE A 49 8.15 -1.88 -4.12
N GLY A 50 9.15 -1.25 -3.51
CA GLY A 50 8.94 -0.14 -2.57
C GLY A 50 9.11 1.18 -3.27
N ILE A 51 8.13 2.08 -3.19
CA ILE A 51 8.15 3.40 -3.82
C ILE A 51 8.05 4.49 -2.76
N ASP A 52 8.98 5.45 -2.79
CA ASP A 52 8.99 6.61 -1.91
C ASP A 52 9.63 7.81 -2.61
N PRO A 53 9.11 9.04 -2.48
CA PRO A 53 9.74 10.22 -3.03
C PRO A 53 11.08 10.56 -2.35
N ASN A 54 11.29 10.11 -1.10
CA ASN A 54 12.51 10.34 -0.34
C ASN A 54 13.42 9.11 -0.36
N ALA A 55 14.43 9.12 -1.22
CA ALA A 55 15.40 8.02 -1.33
C ALA A 55 16.31 7.87 -0.11
N ARG A 56 16.52 8.93 0.68
CA ARG A 56 17.50 8.94 1.79
C ARG A 56 17.29 7.85 2.85
N PRO A 57 16.05 7.56 3.33
CA PRO A 57 15.83 6.44 4.24
C PRO A 57 16.09 5.07 3.62
N LEU A 58 16.02 4.96 2.28
CA LEU A 58 16.18 3.71 1.53
C LEU A 58 17.65 3.34 1.23
N GLU A 59 18.60 4.28 1.32
CA GLU A 59 20.00 4.07 0.91
C GLU A 59 20.60 2.78 1.48
N LYS A 60 20.54 2.61 2.81
CA LYS A 60 21.16 1.45 3.48
C LYS A 60 20.51 0.12 3.10
N ILE A 61 19.20 0.10 2.90
CA ILE A 61 18.48 -1.12 2.57
C ILE A 61 18.63 -1.46 1.08
N SER A 62 18.70 -0.43 0.20
CA SER A 62 19.00 -0.59 -1.22
C SER A 62 20.35 -1.25 -1.45
N GLU A 63 21.40 -0.84 -0.73
CA GLU A 63 22.70 -1.53 -0.79
C GLU A 63 22.64 -2.98 -0.31
N LYS A 64 21.79 -3.24 0.69
CA LYS A 64 21.69 -4.57 1.32
C LYS A 64 21.02 -5.59 0.41
N ILE A 65 19.99 -5.21 -0.35
CA ILE A 65 19.24 -6.15 -1.22
C ILE A 65 20.11 -6.77 -2.31
N HIS A 66 21.16 -6.09 -2.74
CA HIS A 66 22.10 -6.58 -3.76
C HIS A 66 23.15 -7.58 -3.25
N ARG A 67 23.17 -7.87 -1.95
CA ARG A 67 24.09 -8.84 -1.37
C ARG A 67 23.65 -10.28 -1.68
N LYS A 68 24.52 -11.26 -1.41
CA LYS A 68 24.12 -12.67 -1.45
C LYS A 68 22.98 -12.92 -0.45
N LEU A 69 22.06 -13.82 -0.76
CA LEU A 69 20.92 -14.19 0.11
C LEU A 69 21.34 -14.48 1.56
N ALA A 70 22.41 -15.25 1.75
CA ALA A 70 22.98 -15.58 3.05
C ALA A 70 23.50 -14.34 3.83
N LYS A 71 23.77 -13.23 3.14
CA LYS A 71 24.22 -11.95 3.73
C LYS A 71 23.10 -10.90 3.76
N GLY A 72 21.83 -11.34 3.63
CA GLY A 72 20.67 -10.49 3.69
C GLY A 72 20.22 -9.89 2.36
N GLY A 73 20.68 -10.41 1.22
CA GLY A 73 20.17 -10.03 -0.11
C GLY A 73 18.70 -10.36 -0.29
N ALA A 74 18.04 -9.66 -1.19
CA ALA A 74 16.63 -9.87 -1.58
C ALA A 74 16.51 -9.61 -3.09
N PRO A 75 16.79 -10.61 -3.95
CA PRO A 75 16.81 -10.41 -5.41
C PRO A 75 15.40 -10.18 -6.00
N ASN A 76 14.37 -10.45 -5.22
CA ASN A 76 12.95 -10.22 -5.53
C ASN A 76 12.42 -8.89 -4.96
N LEU A 77 13.28 -7.90 -4.77
CA LEU A 77 12.92 -6.58 -4.26
C LEU A 77 13.61 -5.48 -5.07
N LEU A 78 12.85 -4.45 -5.42
CA LEU A 78 13.31 -3.22 -6.06
C LEU A 78 12.81 -2.00 -5.28
N PHE A 79 13.62 -0.94 -5.22
CA PHE A 79 13.18 0.37 -4.75
C PHE A 79 13.17 1.39 -5.89
N ILE A 80 12.12 2.21 -5.94
CA ILE A 80 11.93 3.28 -6.92
C ILE A 80 11.73 4.58 -6.17
N GLN A 81 12.49 5.61 -6.54
CA GLN A 81 12.26 6.97 -6.07
C GLN A 81 11.25 7.65 -7.00
N ALA A 82 10.01 7.80 -6.52
CA ALA A 82 8.95 8.50 -7.24
C ALA A 82 7.88 9.01 -6.26
N ALA A 83 7.24 10.11 -6.64
CA ALA A 83 6.02 10.60 -5.97
C ALA A 83 4.80 9.89 -6.55
N VAL A 84 3.74 9.75 -5.76
CA VAL A 84 2.48 9.11 -6.20
C VAL A 84 1.79 9.89 -7.33
N GLU A 85 2.08 11.18 -7.42
CA GLU A 85 1.59 12.07 -8.47
C GLU A 85 2.28 11.83 -9.82
N ASP A 86 3.48 11.24 -9.82
CA ASP A 86 4.33 11.04 -11.01
C ASP A 86 4.98 9.65 -10.98
N LEU A 87 4.14 8.62 -10.99
CA LEU A 87 4.60 7.24 -11.04
C LEU A 87 5.07 6.88 -12.46
N PRO A 88 6.21 6.15 -12.63
CA PRO A 88 6.69 5.70 -13.93
C PRO A 88 5.64 4.91 -14.71
N SER A 89 5.53 5.16 -16.03
CA SER A 89 4.61 4.46 -16.93
C SER A 89 4.92 2.97 -17.06
N GLU A 90 6.15 2.59 -16.78
CA GLU A 90 6.61 1.20 -16.76
C GLU A 90 5.92 0.35 -15.69
N LEU A 91 5.26 1.00 -14.73
CA LEU A 91 4.48 0.33 -13.69
C LEU A 91 3.01 0.12 -14.07
N ASP A 92 2.56 0.60 -15.24
CA ASP A 92 1.16 0.50 -15.65
C ASP A 92 0.69 -0.97 -15.70
N GLY A 93 -0.34 -1.28 -14.91
CA GLY A 93 -0.92 -2.63 -14.84
C GLY A 93 -0.02 -3.69 -14.20
N VAL A 94 1.04 -3.31 -13.49
CA VAL A 94 2.04 -4.23 -12.93
C VAL A 94 1.63 -4.83 -11.59
N ALA A 95 1.00 -4.04 -10.71
CA ALA A 95 0.69 -4.49 -9.36
C ALA A 95 -0.45 -5.51 -9.33
N ASP A 96 -0.23 -6.66 -8.74
CA ASP A 96 -1.28 -7.62 -8.34
C ASP A 96 -1.82 -7.29 -6.94
N GLU A 97 -0.98 -6.71 -6.08
CA GLU A 97 -1.35 -6.14 -4.78
C GLU A 97 -0.69 -4.77 -4.63
N LEU A 98 -1.46 -3.78 -4.18
CA LEU A 98 -0.98 -2.42 -3.94
C LEU A 98 -1.23 -2.04 -2.47
N HIS A 99 -0.18 -1.69 -1.76
CA HIS A 99 -0.25 -1.32 -0.36
C HIS A 99 0.02 0.17 -0.18
N VAL A 100 -0.76 0.82 0.67
CA VAL A 100 -0.55 2.18 1.18
C VAL A 100 -0.71 2.12 2.69
N HIS A 101 0.39 1.87 3.38
CA HIS A 101 0.37 1.64 4.81
C HIS A 101 0.94 2.82 5.59
N PHE A 102 0.14 3.39 6.47
CA PHE A 102 0.48 4.50 7.36
C PHE A 102 1.13 5.66 6.61
N PRO A 103 0.50 6.08 5.52
CA PRO A 103 0.99 7.19 4.72
C PRO A 103 1.14 8.45 5.58
N TRP A 104 2.03 9.33 5.15
CA TRP A 104 2.24 10.64 5.75
C TRP A 104 2.26 11.74 4.67
N GLY A 105 2.12 13.00 5.07
CA GLY A 105 2.20 14.12 4.16
C GLY A 105 1.15 14.12 3.03
N SER A 106 1.58 14.39 1.79
CA SER A 106 0.69 14.47 0.63
C SER A 106 -0.03 13.15 0.33
N LEU A 107 0.65 12.01 0.49
CA LEU A 107 0.05 10.70 0.30
C LEU A 107 -1.07 10.44 1.33
N LEU A 108 -0.84 10.77 2.61
CA LEU A 108 -1.89 10.70 3.64
C LEU A 108 -3.09 11.54 3.25
N ARG A 109 -2.85 12.82 2.88
CA ARG A 109 -3.93 13.70 2.44
C ARG A 109 -4.71 13.09 1.30
N ALA A 110 -4.03 12.60 0.27
CA ALA A 110 -4.67 12.05 -0.92
C ALA A 110 -5.59 10.85 -0.60
N VAL A 111 -5.11 9.87 0.15
CA VAL A 111 -5.92 8.68 0.47
C VAL A 111 -6.99 8.96 1.53
N ALA A 112 -6.73 9.88 2.48
CA ALA A 112 -7.67 10.24 3.55
C ALA A 112 -8.78 11.20 3.09
N THR A 113 -8.59 11.94 1.99
CA THR A 113 -9.64 12.76 1.36
C THR A 113 -10.29 12.08 0.16
N GLY A 114 -9.70 11.00 -0.33
CA GLY A 114 -10.12 10.34 -1.56
C GLY A 114 -9.84 11.20 -2.79
N ASP A 115 -8.63 11.77 -2.91
CA ASP A 115 -8.22 12.53 -4.10
C ASP A 115 -8.26 11.64 -5.33
N VAL A 116 -9.27 11.86 -6.17
CA VAL A 116 -9.55 11.01 -7.34
C VAL A 116 -8.40 11.02 -8.35
N ALA A 117 -7.64 12.12 -8.46
CA ALA A 117 -6.51 12.19 -9.39
C ALA A 117 -5.38 11.27 -8.92
N VAL A 118 -5.02 11.33 -7.64
CA VAL A 118 -4.01 10.45 -7.06
C VAL A 118 -4.49 8.99 -7.05
N LEU A 119 -5.74 8.73 -6.68
CA LEU A 119 -6.31 7.39 -6.70
C LEU A 119 -6.31 6.78 -8.12
N ARG A 120 -6.50 7.58 -9.19
CA ARG A 120 -6.36 7.11 -10.57
C ARG A 120 -4.92 6.75 -10.94
N ASN A 121 -3.92 7.47 -10.42
CA ASN A 121 -2.52 7.07 -10.59
C ASN A 121 -2.23 5.73 -9.91
N LEU A 122 -2.77 5.52 -8.69
CA LEU A 122 -2.69 4.23 -8.02
C LEU A 122 -3.41 3.12 -8.83
N ARG A 123 -4.61 3.44 -9.37
CA ARG A 123 -5.35 2.49 -10.19
C ARG A 123 -4.61 2.12 -11.47
N ARG A 124 -3.93 3.08 -12.11
CA ARG A 124 -3.18 2.89 -13.35
C ARG A 124 -2.10 1.82 -13.22
N ILE A 125 -1.40 1.78 -12.10
CA ILE A 125 -0.35 0.78 -11.86
C ILE A 125 -0.88 -0.58 -11.42
N CYS A 126 -2.16 -0.69 -11.05
CA CYS A 126 -2.81 -1.95 -10.71
C CYS A 126 -3.17 -2.74 -11.96
N ALA A 127 -2.90 -4.02 -11.95
CA ALA A 127 -3.52 -4.96 -12.87
C ALA A 127 -5.04 -5.01 -12.62
N THR A 128 -5.87 -5.39 -13.62
CA THR A 128 -7.31 -5.60 -13.42
C THR A 128 -7.53 -6.67 -12.36
N GLY A 129 -8.41 -6.43 -11.36
CA GLY A 129 -8.66 -7.32 -10.23
C GLY A 129 -7.56 -7.32 -9.17
N ALA A 130 -6.53 -6.45 -9.27
CA ALA A 130 -5.54 -6.27 -8.21
C ALA A 130 -6.20 -5.81 -6.91
N LEU A 131 -5.62 -6.18 -5.78
CA LEU A 131 -6.07 -5.73 -4.47
C LEU A 131 -5.33 -4.45 -4.08
N LEU A 132 -6.09 -3.46 -3.63
CA LEU A 132 -5.58 -2.27 -2.95
C LEU A 132 -5.86 -2.41 -1.45
N GLU A 133 -4.83 -2.27 -0.64
CA GLU A 133 -4.95 -2.17 0.82
C GLU A 133 -4.44 -0.80 1.28
N VAL A 134 -5.34 -0.02 1.87
CA VAL A 134 -5.02 1.27 2.49
C VAL A 134 -5.23 1.16 3.99
N VAL A 135 -4.19 1.48 4.77
CA VAL A 135 -4.24 1.49 6.24
C VAL A 135 -3.73 2.84 6.75
N ILE A 136 -4.61 3.60 7.38
CA ILE A 136 -4.34 4.95 7.90
C ILE A 136 -4.37 4.89 9.43
N GLY A 137 -3.28 5.30 10.08
CA GLY A 137 -3.22 5.44 11.52
C GLY A 137 -3.14 6.91 11.89
N LEU A 138 -4.23 7.47 12.42
CA LEU A 138 -4.31 8.85 12.88
C LEU A 138 -4.84 8.91 14.31
N ASP A 139 -4.17 9.73 15.12
CA ASP A 139 -4.62 10.08 16.45
C ASP A 139 -5.01 11.56 16.47
N PRO A 140 -6.30 11.91 16.70
CA PRO A 140 -6.76 13.30 16.65
C PRO A 140 -6.05 14.26 17.60
N VAL A 141 -5.46 13.75 18.69
CA VAL A 141 -4.74 14.56 19.67
C VAL A 141 -3.25 14.66 19.31
N ARG A 142 -2.62 13.54 19.03
CA ARG A 142 -1.18 13.50 18.75
C ARG A 142 -0.81 14.05 17.38
N ASP A 143 -1.68 13.82 16.37
CA ASP A 143 -1.44 14.20 14.99
C ASP A 143 -2.23 15.48 14.61
N GLN A 144 -2.78 16.20 15.59
CA GLN A 144 -3.62 17.38 15.36
C GLN A 144 -2.97 18.41 14.42
N SER A 145 -1.72 18.75 14.64
CA SER A 145 -1.01 19.73 13.81
C SER A 145 -0.85 19.27 12.35
N GLU A 146 -0.64 17.99 12.12
CA GLU A 146 -0.56 17.43 10.78
C GLU A 146 -1.95 17.35 10.13
N MET A 147 -2.96 16.95 10.88
CA MET A 147 -4.35 16.94 10.39
C MET A 147 -4.79 18.35 9.98
N GLU A 148 -4.52 19.37 10.81
CA GLU A 148 -4.81 20.77 10.49
C GLU A 148 -4.04 21.24 9.24
N ARG A 149 -2.75 20.95 9.15
CA ARG A 149 -1.90 21.29 8.01
C ARG A 149 -2.41 20.68 6.70
N LEU A 150 -2.93 19.46 6.75
CA LEU A 150 -3.44 18.72 5.59
C LEU A 150 -4.94 18.96 5.34
N GLY A 151 -5.64 19.70 6.23
CA GLY A 151 -7.08 19.90 6.13
C GLY A 151 -7.88 18.62 6.33
N LEU A 152 -7.39 17.70 7.18
CA LEU A 152 -8.05 16.41 7.44
C LEU A 152 -9.04 16.53 8.60
N THR A 153 -10.16 15.85 8.46
CA THR A 153 -11.13 15.60 9.52
C THR A 153 -10.91 14.21 10.12
N GLN A 154 -11.59 13.92 11.21
CA GLN A 154 -11.60 12.58 11.79
C GLN A 154 -12.19 11.57 10.78
N LEU A 155 -11.48 10.49 10.54
CA LEU A 155 -11.90 9.42 9.65
C LEU A 155 -12.89 8.48 10.37
N SER A 156 -14.14 8.95 10.57
CA SER A 156 -15.21 8.11 11.08
C SER A 156 -15.70 7.14 10.00
N LEU A 157 -16.35 6.04 10.40
CA LEU A 157 -16.93 5.09 9.45
C LEU A 157 -17.97 5.79 8.53
N GLU A 158 -18.75 6.73 9.07
CA GLU A 158 -19.68 7.52 8.29
C GLU A 158 -18.99 8.37 7.22
N PHE A 159 -17.85 9.00 7.55
CA PHE A 159 -17.04 9.75 6.58
C PHE A 159 -16.48 8.83 5.50
N VAL A 160 -15.97 7.66 5.91
CA VAL A 160 -15.48 6.63 4.96
C VAL A 160 -16.59 6.25 3.98
N ASP A 161 -17.80 5.92 4.47
CA ASP A 161 -18.92 5.49 3.64
C ASP A 161 -19.44 6.57 2.71
N ARG A 162 -19.56 7.80 3.20
CA ARG A 162 -20.17 8.90 2.43
C ARG A 162 -19.20 9.61 1.50
N GLN A 163 -17.92 9.65 1.84
CA GLN A 163 -16.94 10.44 1.12
C GLN A 163 -15.87 9.59 0.44
N LEU A 164 -15.21 8.70 1.18
CA LEU A 164 -14.07 7.98 0.61
C LEU A 164 -14.51 6.92 -0.40
N ILE A 165 -15.45 6.05 -0.05
CA ILE A 165 -15.88 4.96 -0.93
C ILE A 165 -16.37 5.46 -2.29
N PRO A 166 -17.20 6.50 -2.40
CA PRO A 166 -17.59 7.05 -3.70
C PRO A 166 -16.39 7.56 -4.53
N ASN A 167 -15.40 8.19 -3.89
CA ASN A 167 -14.21 8.70 -4.56
C ASN A 167 -13.28 7.56 -5.04
N TYR A 168 -13.11 6.51 -4.22
CA TYR A 168 -12.38 5.31 -4.63
C TYR A 168 -13.08 4.63 -5.82
N ALA A 169 -14.41 4.53 -5.79
CA ALA A 169 -15.19 4.01 -6.91
C ALA A 169 -15.02 4.85 -8.18
N ALA A 170 -15.04 6.18 -8.07
CA ALA A 170 -14.82 7.11 -9.19
C ALA A 170 -13.40 7.02 -9.78
N ALA A 171 -12.44 6.48 -8.99
CA ALA A 171 -11.09 6.20 -9.44
C ALA A 171 -10.92 4.78 -10.04
N GLY A 172 -11.96 3.93 -9.99
CA GLY A 172 -11.93 2.57 -10.53
C GLY A 172 -11.60 1.48 -9.50
N PHE A 173 -11.81 1.76 -8.20
CA PHE A 173 -11.65 0.78 -7.13
C PHE A 173 -13.00 0.39 -6.53
N GLN A 174 -13.34 -0.88 -6.57
CA GLN A 174 -14.51 -1.42 -5.88
C GLN A 174 -14.13 -1.83 -4.45
N THR A 175 -14.70 -1.15 -3.46
CA THR A 175 -14.45 -1.49 -2.04
C THR A 175 -15.03 -2.86 -1.71
N ILE A 176 -14.19 -3.73 -1.14
CA ILE A 176 -14.54 -5.08 -0.66
C ILE A 176 -14.82 -5.02 0.84
N GLU A 177 -13.93 -4.36 1.57
CA GLU A 177 -13.98 -4.28 3.02
C GLU A 177 -13.48 -2.91 3.50
N ARG A 178 -13.99 -2.44 4.61
CA ARG A 178 -13.53 -1.23 5.29
C ARG A 178 -13.88 -1.28 6.77
N GLY A 179 -13.16 -0.52 7.55
CA GLY A 179 -13.42 -0.40 8.97
C GLY A 179 -12.65 0.73 9.63
N VAL A 180 -13.08 1.04 10.86
CA VAL A 180 -12.38 1.95 11.74
C VAL A 180 -12.22 1.26 13.08
N PHE A 181 -10.99 1.09 13.54
CA PHE A 181 -10.68 0.56 14.86
C PHE A 181 -10.23 1.70 15.76
N THR A 182 -10.81 1.78 16.94
CA THR A 182 -10.31 2.68 17.99
C THR A 182 -9.02 2.11 18.59
N ALA A 183 -8.27 2.97 19.29
CA ALA A 183 -7.03 2.54 19.96
C ALA A 183 -7.21 1.37 20.95
N SER A 184 -8.44 1.15 21.45
CA SER A 184 -8.79 0.04 22.37
C SER A 184 -9.24 -1.24 21.67
N GLU A 185 -9.61 -1.17 20.38
CA GLU A 185 -10.21 -2.27 19.61
C GLU A 185 -9.24 -2.88 18.59
N TRP A 186 -7.96 -2.72 18.83
CA TRP A 186 -6.95 -3.25 17.89
C TRP A 186 -7.16 -4.73 17.66
N PRO A 187 -7.46 -5.15 16.41
CA PRO A 187 -7.53 -6.55 16.10
C PRO A 187 -6.15 -7.18 16.27
N GLU A 188 -6.10 -8.47 16.61
CA GLU A 188 -4.89 -9.28 16.47
C GLU A 188 -4.54 -9.44 14.99
N LEU A 189 -4.12 -8.35 14.36
CA LEU A 189 -3.60 -8.40 13.01
C LEU A 189 -2.24 -9.08 13.07
N ASN A 190 -2.16 -10.31 12.56
CA ASN A 190 -0.92 -11.10 12.46
C ASN A 190 0.08 -10.54 11.43
N THR A 191 -0.04 -9.27 11.05
CA THR A 191 0.89 -8.61 10.17
C THR A 191 2.11 -8.10 10.95
N SER A 192 3.27 -8.09 10.34
CA SER A 192 4.48 -7.44 10.89
C SER A 192 4.23 -5.98 11.29
N TRP A 193 3.19 -5.41 10.77
CA TRP A 193 2.61 -4.10 10.94
C TRP A 193 1.91 -3.93 12.26
N ALA A 194 0.97 -4.80 12.63
CA ALA A 194 0.32 -4.82 13.94
C ALA A 194 1.34 -4.98 15.06
N LYS A 195 2.35 -5.83 14.87
CA LYS A 195 3.46 -6.02 15.82
C LYS A 195 4.32 -4.75 16.01
N ARG A 196 4.36 -3.85 15.04
CA ARG A 196 5.14 -2.63 15.10
C ARG A 196 4.42 -1.49 15.84
N LEU A 197 3.09 -1.44 15.72
CA LEU A 197 2.23 -0.46 16.41
C LEU A 197 1.84 -0.90 17.82
N ASP A 198 1.88 -2.20 18.13
CA ASP A 198 1.51 -2.76 19.44
C ASP A 198 2.42 -2.29 20.60
N ARG A 199 3.60 -1.75 20.30
CA ARG A 199 4.59 -1.54 21.37
C ARG A 199 4.45 -0.26 22.17
N ASN A 200 3.86 0.85 21.70
CA ASN A 200 3.76 2.07 22.52
C ASN A 200 2.72 3.13 22.09
N GLU A 201 2.03 3.01 20.96
CA GLU A 201 1.16 4.10 20.47
C GLU A 201 -0.06 3.56 19.74
N ARG A 202 -1.04 3.06 20.47
CA ARG A 202 -2.32 2.66 19.86
C ARG A 202 -3.02 3.89 19.27
N ARG A 203 -3.04 3.99 17.95
CA ARG A 203 -3.77 5.01 17.20
C ARG A 203 -5.09 4.42 16.70
N ALA A 204 -6.08 5.26 16.43
CA ALA A 204 -7.22 4.81 15.63
C ALA A 204 -6.71 4.41 14.23
N ILE A 205 -7.23 3.30 13.72
CA ILE A 205 -6.90 2.79 12.39
C ILE A 205 -8.14 2.82 11.53
N THR A 206 -8.02 3.45 10.38
CA THR A 206 -9.00 3.34 9.30
C THR A 206 -8.38 2.50 8.20
N TYR A 207 -9.10 1.49 7.72
CA TYR A 207 -8.63 0.67 6.60
C TYR A 207 -9.68 0.57 5.50
N ILE A 208 -9.21 0.43 4.27
CA ILE A 208 -10.01 0.18 3.07
C ILE A 208 -9.29 -0.90 2.28
N ILE A 209 -10.01 -1.98 1.97
CA ILE A 209 -9.60 -3.01 1.03
C ILE A 209 -10.50 -2.88 -0.19
N ALA A 210 -9.90 -2.75 -1.36
CA ALA A 210 -10.63 -2.56 -2.61
C ALA A 210 -10.00 -3.36 -3.75
N GLN A 211 -10.80 -3.62 -4.77
CA GLN A 211 -10.37 -4.31 -5.98
C GLN A 211 -10.33 -3.32 -7.14
N ALA A 212 -9.28 -3.39 -7.95
CA ALA A 212 -9.14 -2.63 -9.18
C ALA A 212 -10.07 -3.22 -10.26
N GLY A 213 -11.01 -2.40 -10.78
CA GLY A 213 -11.98 -2.79 -11.80
C GLY A 213 -11.41 -2.82 -13.22
#